data_4a781243ae703cd03567e7babb0aa36c
#
_entry.id   4a781243ae703cd03567e7babb0aa36c
#
_cell.length_a   1.000
_cell.length_b   1.000
_cell.length_c   1.000
_cell.angle_alpha   90.00
_cell.angle_beta   90.00
_cell.angle_gamma   90.00
#
_symmetry.space_group_name_H-M   'P 1'
#
loop_
_entity.id
_entity.type
_entity.pdbx_description
1 polymer ?
#
loop_
_entity_poly.entity_id
_entity_poly.type
_entity_poly.pdbx_seq_one_letter_code
_entity_poly.pdbx_strand_id
1 'polypeptide(L)'
;MVPGASNDPDVIKRAVDGCDGVLVVLVPRGMQGHSTGTAQAVLDHAPDKARLVFSCGWHISRDGRDVYSRAFKIKVGVLGWIGRLTRFADLDDQVEACRRIFASDTLWTVVRGSDLEEGEIQGLPVWSRHVGDPILKSNLTRRVDFALFMVDALTNDELIHEAPAIVGRQTPSALAHAGAGAPNQVTQT
;
A
#
# COMPACT_ATOMS: atom_id res chain seq x y z
N MET A 1 4.19 15.93 17.96
CA MET A 1 5.10 14.87 17.45
C MET A 1 5.44 13.93 18.59
N VAL A 2 5.30 12.62 18.42
CA VAL A 2 5.64 11.60 19.42
C VAL A 2 6.95 10.95 18.97
N PRO A 3 8.07 11.19 19.67
CA PRO A 3 9.36 10.58 19.33
C PRO A 3 9.38 9.13 19.80
N GLY A 4 10.02 8.26 19.01
CA GLY A 4 10.21 6.84 19.32
C GLY A 4 10.18 5.95 18.08
N ALA A 5 10.37 4.65 18.28
CA ALA A 5 10.31 3.67 17.20
C ALA A 5 8.84 3.33 16.86
N SER A 6 8.52 3.22 15.57
CA SER A 6 7.14 2.94 15.13
C SER A 6 6.66 1.50 15.44
N ASN A 7 7.57 0.60 15.81
CA ASN A 7 7.25 -0.75 16.29
C ASN A 7 7.19 -0.85 17.82
N ASP A 8 7.27 0.27 18.53
CA ASP A 8 7.06 0.35 19.98
C ASP A 8 5.56 0.59 20.26
N PRO A 9 4.85 -0.34 20.90
CA PRO A 9 3.42 -0.22 21.17
C PRO A 9 3.05 1.03 21.99
N ASP A 10 3.87 1.41 22.97
CA ASP A 10 3.60 2.58 23.81
C ASP A 10 3.75 3.89 23.03
N VAL A 11 4.68 3.93 22.08
CA VAL A 11 4.86 5.09 21.18
C VAL A 11 3.66 5.20 20.25
N ILE A 12 3.25 4.10 19.61
CA ILE A 12 2.09 4.08 18.71
C ILE A 12 0.81 4.43 19.46
N LYS A 13 0.57 3.84 20.62
CA LYS A 13 -0.61 4.14 21.45
C LYS A 13 -0.77 5.65 21.68
N ARG A 14 0.32 6.34 22.03
CA ARG A 14 0.28 7.80 22.21
C ARG A 14 0.11 8.57 20.90
N ALA A 15 0.62 8.01 19.79
CA ALA A 15 0.58 8.68 18.48
C ALA A 15 -0.80 8.62 17.83
N VAL A 16 -1.55 7.53 18.04
CA VAL A 16 -2.86 7.29 17.39
C VAL A 16 -4.04 7.66 18.29
N ASP A 17 -3.79 8.07 19.54
CA ASP A 17 -4.83 8.45 20.49
C ASP A 17 -5.67 9.61 19.94
N GLY A 18 -6.99 9.41 19.87
CA GLY A 18 -7.95 10.39 19.35
C GLY A 18 -7.87 10.68 17.85
N CYS A 19 -7.15 9.89 17.06
CA CYS A 19 -7.08 10.04 15.61
C CYS A 19 -8.29 9.40 14.92
N ASP A 20 -8.89 10.10 13.94
CA ASP A 20 -9.94 9.57 13.07
C ASP A 20 -9.34 8.78 11.87
N GLY A 21 -8.07 9.00 11.57
CA GLY A 21 -7.36 8.32 10.49
C GLY A 21 -5.87 8.18 10.75
N VAL A 22 -5.29 7.06 10.33
CA VAL A 22 -3.87 6.73 10.52
C VAL A 22 -3.27 6.31 9.18
N LEU A 23 -2.24 7.03 8.73
CA LEU A 23 -1.44 6.67 7.56
C LEU A 23 -0.15 5.98 8.02
N VAL A 24 0.08 4.76 7.54
CA VAL A 24 1.26 3.95 7.89
C VAL A 24 2.05 3.61 6.64
N VAL A 25 3.25 4.16 6.53
CA VAL A 25 4.16 3.86 5.44
C VAL A 25 5.07 2.70 5.84
N LEU A 26 4.69 1.48 5.44
CA LEU A 26 5.47 0.27 5.67
C LEU A 26 6.58 0.18 4.62
N VAL A 27 7.80 0.47 5.02
CA VAL A 27 8.97 0.35 4.14
C VAL A 27 9.70 -0.94 4.49
N PRO A 28 10.03 -1.82 3.52
CA PRO A 28 10.75 -3.07 3.78
C PRO A 28 12.24 -2.83 4.07
N ARG A 29 12.55 -1.78 4.82
CA ARG A 29 13.91 -1.40 5.22
C ARG A 29 14.07 -1.53 6.72
N GLY A 30 15.21 -2.05 7.15
CA GLY A 30 15.62 -2.05 8.54
C GLY A 30 15.54 -3.41 9.22
N MET A 31 15.35 -3.39 10.53
CA MET A 31 15.42 -4.56 11.37
C MET A 31 14.22 -5.50 11.18
N GLN A 32 14.47 -6.79 11.32
CA GLN A 32 13.46 -7.84 11.30
C GLN A 32 12.30 -7.54 12.25
N GLY A 33 11.06 -7.73 11.79
CA GLY A 33 9.85 -7.54 12.59
C GLY A 33 9.42 -6.08 12.75
N HIS A 34 10.06 -5.12 12.07
CA HIS A 34 9.71 -3.70 12.21
C HIS A 34 8.35 -3.38 11.58
N SER A 35 8.10 -3.85 10.35
CA SER A 35 6.81 -3.65 9.68
C SER A 35 5.69 -4.38 10.40
N THR A 36 5.94 -5.63 10.83
CA THR A 36 4.99 -6.44 11.59
C THR A 36 4.66 -5.81 12.94
N GLY A 37 5.69 -5.35 13.68
CA GLY A 37 5.49 -4.67 14.96
C GLY A 37 4.72 -3.37 14.83
N THR A 38 5.06 -2.55 13.82
CA THR A 38 4.33 -1.30 13.53
C THR A 38 2.87 -1.57 13.19
N ALA A 39 2.60 -2.50 12.28
CA ALA A 39 1.24 -2.85 11.90
C ALA A 39 0.43 -3.37 13.10
N GLN A 40 1.01 -4.27 13.89
CA GLN A 40 0.35 -4.82 15.08
C GLN A 40 0.03 -3.73 16.10
N ALA A 41 0.99 -2.86 16.40
CA ALA A 41 0.78 -1.78 17.36
C ALA A 41 -0.33 -0.81 16.91
N VAL A 42 -0.43 -0.51 15.60
CA VAL A 42 -1.52 0.31 15.07
C VAL A 42 -2.86 -0.41 15.18
N LEU A 43 -2.93 -1.70 14.81
CA LEU A 43 -4.16 -2.50 14.92
C LEU A 43 -4.66 -2.61 16.37
N ASP A 44 -3.74 -2.72 17.35
CA ASP A 44 -4.08 -2.91 18.76
C ASP A 44 -4.51 -1.60 19.45
N HIS A 45 -4.07 -0.45 18.96
CA HIS A 45 -4.21 0.81 19.68
C HIS A 45 -4.94 1.94 18.93
N ALA A 46 -5.17 1.80 17.62
CA ALA A 46 -5.97 2.79 16.90
C ALA A 46 -7.43 2.76 17.39
N PRO A 47 -8.13 3.91 17.42
CA PRO A 47 -9.55 3.95 17.75
C PRO A 47 -10.38 3.05 16.82
N ASP A 48 -11.42 2.38 17.32
CA ASP A 48 -12.24 1.40 16.59
C ASP A 48 -12.81 1.92 15.27
N LYS A 49 -13.07 3.22 15.19
CA LYS A 49 -13.63 3.88 14.00
C LYS A 49 -12.61 4.58 13.12
N ALA A 50 -11.33 4.54 13.52
CA ALA A 50 -10.27 5.18 12.73
C ALA A 50 -10.07 4.47 11.39
N ARG A 51 -9.88 5.24 10.33
CA ARG A 51 -9.47 4.73 9.01
C ARG A 51 -7.98 4.43 9.03
N LEU A 52 -7.62 3.19 8.77
CA LEU A 52 -6.24 2.73 8.76
C LEU A 52 -5.77 2.50 7.32
N VAL A 53 -4.84 3.33 6.84
CA VAL A 53 -4.30 3.20 5.48
C VAL A 53 -2.84 2.82 5.56
N PHE A 54 -2.51 1.64 5.09
CA PHE A 54 -1.15 1.11 5.04
C PHE A 54 -0.61 1.12 3.62
N SER A 55 0.69 1.30 3.46
CA SER A 55 1.36 1.16 2.17
C SER A 55 2.16 -0.13 2.09
N CYS A 56 2.20 -0.74 0.91
CA CYS A 56 3.11 -1.83 0.59
C CYS A 56 3.43 -1.86 -0.92
N GLY A 57 4.19 -2.85 -1.35
CA GLY A 57 4.49 -3.04 -2.77
C GLY A 57 3.57 -4.05 -3.45
N TRP A 58 3.60 -4.10 -4.78
CA TRP A 58 2.83 -5.04 -5.59
C TRP A 58 3.13 -6.52 -5.34
N HIS A 59 4.23 -6.85 -4.66
CA HIS A 59 4.57 -8.23 -4.30
C HIS A 59 3.64 -8.83 -3.25
N ILE A 60 2.84 -7.99 -2.57
CA ILE A 60 1.81 -8.43 -1.62
C ILE A 60 0.54 -8.78 -2.37
N SER A 61 0.04 -10.00 -2.18
CA SER A 61 -1.26 -10.45 -2.70
C SER A 61 -2.23 -10.65 -1.55
N ARG A 62 -3.47 -10.15 -1.70
CA ARG A 62 -4.52 -10.32 -0.70
C ARG A 62 -5.16 -11.71 -0.76
N ASP A 63 -5.43 -12.19 -1.98
CA ASP A 63 -6.25 -13.38 -2.24
C ASP A 63 -5.57 -14.40 -3.17
N GLY A 64 -4.32 -14.15 -3.54
CA GLY A 64 -3.53 -15.03 -4.41
C GLY A 64 -3.89 -14.98 -5.90
N ARG A 65 -4.78 -14.06 -6.31
CA ARG A 65 -5.22 -13.93 -7.72
C ARG A 65 -4.34 -13.02 -8.57
N ASP A 66 -3.35 -12.38 -7.97
CA ASP A 66 -2.43 -11.51 -8.69
C ASP A 66 -1.61 -12.29 -9.72
N VAL A 67 -1.52 -11.76 -10.93
CA VAL A 67 -0.74 -12.35 -12.03
C VAL A 67 0.50 -11.49 -12.28
N TYR A 68 1.65 -12.02 -11.92
CA TYR A 68 2.93 -11.32 -12.08
C TYR A 68 3.65 -11.77 -13.34
N SER A 69 4.24 -10.82 -14.07
CA SER A 69 5.13 -11.11 -15.19
C SER A 69 6.39 -11.88 -14.71
N ARG A 70 7.00 -12.66 -15.61
CA ARG A 70 8.26 -13.39 -15.30
C ARG A 70 9.35 -12.41 -14.85
N ALA A 71 9.48 -11.25 -15.51
CA ALA A 71 10.44 -10.22 -15.17
C ALA A 71 10.22 -9.68 -13.75
N PHE A 72 8.96 -9.42 -13.36
CA PHE A 72 8.62 -8.98 -12.01
C PHE A 72 8.99 -10.03 -10.96
N LYS A 73 8.67 -11.31 -11.19
CA LYS A 73 9.02 -12.41 -10.29
C LYS A 73 10.54 -12.52 -10.07
N ILE A 74 11.32 -12.39 -11.15
CA ILE A 74 12.79 -12.40 -11.08
C ILE A 74 13.27 -11.16 -10.28
N LYS A 75 12.77 -9.96 -10.59
CA LYS A 75 13.12 -8.72 -9.88
C LYS A 75 12.88 -8.84 -8.37
N VAL A 76 11.70 -9.28 -7.96
CA VAL A 76 11.34 -9.47 -6.54
C VAL A 76 12.19 -10.56 -5.89
N GLY A 77 12.42 -11.68 -6.57
CA GLY A 77 13.27 -12.76 -6.07
C GLY A 77 14.71 -12.34 -5.84
N VAL A 78 15.30 -11.62 -6.80
CA VAL A 78 16.67 -11.08 -6.68
C VAL A 78 16.74 -10.03 -5.56
N LEU A 79 15.77 -9.11 -5.50
CA LEU A 79 15.72 -8.09 -4.46
C LEU A 79 15.57 -8.71 -3.06
N GLY A 80 14.71 -9.72 -2.91
CA GLY A 80 14.54 -10.45 -1.66
C GLY A 80 15.80 -11.20 -1.25
N TRP A 81 16.51 -11.84 -2.21
CA TRP A 81 17.78 -12.54 -1.93
C TRP A 81 18.88 -11.56 -1.49
N ILE A 82 19.05 -10.43 -2.21
CA ILE A 82 20.02 -9.39 -1.84
C ILE A 82 19.65 -8.77 -0.49
N GLY A 83 18.36 -8.47 -0.26
CA GLY A 83 17.89 -7.91 0.99
C GLY A 83 18.19 -8.79 2.21
N ARG A 84 17.97 -10.11 2.08
CA ARG A 84 18.33 -11.10 3.12
C ARG A 84 19.84 -11.16 3.36
N LEU A 85 20.64 -11.15 2.29
CA LEU A 85 22.10 -11.22 2.40
C LEU A 85 22.70 -9.97 3.08
N THR A 86 22.16 -8.80 2.77
CA THR A 86 22.66 -7.52 3.28
C THR A 86 21.96 -7.06 4.56
N ARG A 87 20.90 -7.76 5.01
CA ARG A 87 19.99 -7.34 6.10
C ARG A 87 19.40 -5.93 5.90
N PHE A 88 19.31 -5.51 4.65
CA PHE A 88 18.89 -4.15 4.30
C PHE A 88 17.38 -4.05 4.03
N ALA A 89 16.76 -5.13 3.60
CA ALA A 89 15.32 -5.19 3.34
C ALA A 89 14.75 -6.56 3.76
N ASP A 90 13.61 -6.54 4.43
CA ASP A 90 12.87 -7.74 4.82
C ASP A 90 11.47 -7.70 4.18
N LEU A 91 11.35 -8.35 3.01
CA LEU A 91 10.07 -8.48 2.31
C LEU A 91 9.12 -9.45 3.05
N ASP A 92 9.65 -10.44 3.74
CA ASP A 92 8.85 -11.42 4.48
C ASP A 92 8.17 -10.76 5.69
N ASP A 93 8.83 -9.79 6.34
CA ASP A 93 8.25 -8.99 7.42
C ASP A 93 7.06 -8.14 6.92
N GLN A 94 7.18 -7.56 5.73
CA GLN A 94 6.05 -6.82 5.13
C GLN A 94 4.88 -7.75 4.74
N VAL A 95 5.17 -8.98 4.28
CA VAL A 95 4.14 -10.00 4.00
C VAL A 95 3.39 -10.36 5.28
N GLU A 96 4.10 -10.60 6.38
CA GLU A 96 3.48 -10.93 7.67
C GLU A 96 2.68 -9.75 8.23
N ALA A 97 3.18 -8.53 8.12
CA ALA A 97 2.45 -7.33 8.49
C ALA A 97 1.10 -7.25 7.75
N CYS A 98 1.12 -7.38 6.42
CA CYS A 98 -0.09 -7.35 5.61
C CYS A 98 -1.05 -8.52 5.92
N ARG A 99 -0.54 -9.72 6.22
CA ARG A 99 -1.36 -10.85 6.64
C ARG A 99 -2.17 -10.53 7.90
N ARG A 100 -1.57 -9.87 8.89
CA ARG A 100 -2.26 -9.43 10.12
C ARG A 100 -3.30 -8.36 9.82
N ILE A 101 -2.97 -7.38 8.99
CA ILE A 101 -3.91 -6.34 8.57
C ILE A 101 -5.13 -6.96 7.89
N PHE A 102 -4.94 -7.86 6.93
CA PHE A 102 -6.03 -8.52 6.20
C PHE A 102 -6.92 -9.40 7.08
N ALA A 103 -6.39 -9.89 8.20
CA ALA A 103 -7.13 -10.70 9.15
C ALA A 103 -7.86 -9.89 10.24
N SER A 104 -7.67 -8.57 10.28
CA SER A 104 -8.28 -7.70 11.28
C SER A 104 -9.66 -7.21 10.84
N ASP A 105 -10.50 -6.85 11.82
CA ASP A 105 -11.83 -6.26 11.61
C ASP A 105 -11.79 -4.72 11.59
N THR A 106 -10.59 -4.11 11.63
CA THR A 106 -10.43 -2.65 11.59
C THR A 106 -10.79 -2.09 10.22
N LEU A 107 -11.05 -0.78 10.10
CA LEU A 107 -11.38 -0.13 8.83
C LEU A 107 -10.11 0.11 7.99
N TRP A 108 -9.46 -0.97 7.57
CA TRP A 108 -8.18 -0.93 6.87
C TRP A 108 -8.30 -0.78 5.34
N THR A 109 -7.29 -0.14 4.75
CA THR A 109 -6.95 -0.15 3.33
C THR A 109 -5.45 -0.41 3.19
N VAL A 110 -5.02 -1.28 2.27
CA VAL A 110 -3.60 -1.51 1.99
C VAL A 110 -3.28 -1.07 0.56
N VAL A 111 -2.70 0.11 0.40
CA VAL A 111 -2.33 0.66 -0.91
C VAL A 111 -1.06 -0.01 -1.41
N ARG A 112 -1.19 -0.75 -2.51
CA ARG A 112 -0.08 -1.49 -3.15
C ARG A 112 0.54 -0.65 -4.25
N GLY A 113 1.71 -0.05 -3.95
CA GLY A 113 2.44 0.81 -4.87
C GLY A 113 3.16 0.05 -5.98
N SER A 114 3.15 0.62 -7.18
CA SER A 114 4.03 0.28 -8.29
C SER A 114 5.47 0.80 -8.06
N ASP A 115 6.31 0.76 -9.07
CA ASP A 115 7.60 1.47 -9.04
C ASP A 115 7.33 2.98 -8.89
N LEU A 116 8.02 3.63 -7.96
CA LEU A 116 7.83 5.04 -7.67
C LEU A 116 8.89 5.90 -8.37
N GLU A 117 8.47 6.99 -8.99
CA GLU A 117 9.35 8.00 -9.57
C GLU A 117 9.08 9.40 -8.99
N GLU A 118 10.06 10.28 -9.11
CA GLU A 118 9.91 11.69 -8.79
C GLU A 118 9.24 12.43 -9.96
N GLY A 119 8.60 13.56 -9.68
CA GLY A 119 8.03 14.45 -10.67
C GLY A 119 6.81 15.20 -10.18
N GLU A 120 6.30 16.07 -11.06
CA GLU A 120 5.11 16.88 -10.80
C GLU A 120 3.86 16.00 -10.65
N ILE A 121 2.90 16.48 -9.86
CA ILE A 121 1.62 15.83 -9.63
C ILE A 121 0.86 15.64 -10.95
N GLN A 122 0.35 14.42 -11.16
CA GLN A 122 -0.48 14.08 -12.32
C GLN A 122 -1.93 13.81 -11.95
N GLY A 123 -2.22 13.73 -10.66
CA GLY A 123 -3.53 13.52 -10.08
C GLY A 123 -3.73 12.11 -9.54
N LEU A 124 -4.94 11.84 -9.05
CA LEU A 124 -5.25 10.58 -8.37
C LEU A 124 -4.95 9.37 -9.27
N PRO A 125 -4.09 8.41 -8.83
CA PRO A 125 -3.80 7.18 -9.55
C PRO A 125 -5.04 6.37 -9.90
N VAL A 126 -4.96 5.60 -10.98
CA VAL A 126 -5.93 4.53 -11.26
C VAL A 126 -5.53 3.25 -10.51
N TRP A 127 -6.50 2.41 -10.23
CA TRP A 127 -6.25 1.20 -9.46
C TRP A 127 -7.03 -0.02 -9.95
N SER A 128 -6.57 -1.20 -9.59
CA SER A 128 -7.29 -2.46 -9.74
C SER A 128 -7.10 -3.34 -8.50
N ARG A 129 -8.03 -4.27 -8.28
CA ARG A 129 -7.94 -5.27 -7.21
C ARG A 129 -6.79 -6.25 -7.40
N HIS A 130 -6.37 -6.51 -8.64
CA HIS A 130 -5.36 -7.52 -8.94
C HIS A 130 -4.24 -6.97 -9.79
N VAL A 131 -3.01 -7.23 -9.39
CA VAL A 131 -1.83 -7.05 -10.25
C VAL A 131 -1.95 -8.01 -11.44
N GLY A 132 -1.64 -7.54 -12.63
CA GLY A 132 -1.85 -8.28 -13.88
C GLY A 132 -3.05 -7.76 -14.68
N ASP A 133 -3.89 -6.92 -14.08
CA ASP A 133 -4.88 -6.16 -14.84
C ASP A 133 -4.16 -5.29 -15.89
N PRO A 134 -4.63 -5.28 -17.15
CA PRO A 134 -4.02 -4.50 -18.23
C PRO A 134 -3.83 -3.02 -17.91
N ILE A 135 -4.72 -2.40 -17.11
CA ILE A 135 -4.59 -0.99 -16.70
C ILE A 135 -3.30 -0.72 -15.92
N LEU A 136 -2.81 -1.72 -15.19
CA LEU A 136 -1.61 -1.62 -14.36
C LEU A 136 -0.30 -1.93 -15.11
N LYS A 137 -0.35 -2.24 -16.41
CA LYS A 137 0.81 -2.74 -17.17
C LYS A 137 2.04 -1.83 -17.13
N SER A 138 1.85 -0.53 -17.00
CA SER A 138 2.96 0.45 -16.99
C SER A 138 3.80 0.42 -15.71
N ASN A 139 3.28 -0.11 -14.61
CA ASN A 139 3.99 -0.29 -13.33
C ASN A 139 4.78 0.95 -12.87
N LEU A 140 4.22 2.15 -12.97
CA LEU A 140 4.89 3.39 -12.60
C LEU A 140 3.91 4.38 -11.99
N THR A 141 4.29 5.00 -10.87
CA THR A 141 3.48 6.02 -10.17
C THR A 141 4.38 7.15 -9.68
N ARG A 142 3.95 8.40 -9.82
CA ARG A 142 4.61 9.52 -9.15
C ARG A 142 4.49 9.37 -7.65
N ARG A 143 5.57 9.65 -6.91
CA ARG A 143 5.58 9.56 -5.45
C ARG A 143 4.54 10.47 -4.81
N VAL A 144 4.36 11.67 -5.36
CA VAL A 144 3.34 12.64 -4.92
C VAL A 144 1.92 12.11 -5.17
N ASP A 145 1.68 11.43 -6.30
CA ASP A 145 0.36 10.85 -6.60
C ASP A 145 0.07 9.64 -5.73
N PHE A 146 1.10 8.83 -5.40
CA PHE A 146 0.97 7.77 -4.41
C PHE A 146 0.51 8.31 -3.05
N ALA A 147 1.14 9.39 -2.58
CA ALA A 147 0.74 10.04 -1.34
C ALA A 147 -0.69 10.60 -1.42
N LEU A 148 -1.07 11.19 -2.56
CA LEU A 148 -2.42 11.67 -2.81
C LEU A 148 -3.45 10.53 -2.68
N PHE A 149 -3.18 9.37 -3.26
CA PHE A 149 -4.06 8.20 -3.16
C PHE A 149 -4.19 7.68 -1.72
N MET A 150 -3.10 7.68 -0.95
CA MET A 150 -3.16 7.30 0.46
C MET A 150 -4.03 8.25 1.29
N VAL A 151 -3.97 9.56 1.00
CA VAL A 151 -4.82 10.56 1.67
C VAL A 151 -6.29 10.39 1.25
N ASP A 152 -6.57 10.20 -0.04
CA ASP A 152 -7.92 9.91 -0.55
C ASP A 152 -8.54 8.69 0.14
N ALA A 153 -7.75 7.64 0.34
CA ALA A 153 -8.20 6.42 0.99
C ALA A 153 -8.66 6.60 2.44
N LEU A 154 -8.32 7.69 3.12
CA LEU A 154 -8.83 8.00 4.47
C LEU A 154 -10.32 8.31 4.49
N THR A 155 -10.88 8.81 3.39
CA THR A 155 -12.28 9.25 3.29
C THR A 155 -13.08 8.48 2.27
N ASN A 156 -12.45 7.60 1.50
CA ASN A 156 -13.10 6.79 0.47
C ASN A 156 -13.55 5.44 1.03
N ASP A 157 -14.84 5.31 1.32
CA ASP A 157 -15.40 4.09 1.92
C ASP A 157 -15.36 2.87 0.99
N GLU A 158 -15.27 3.06 -0.33
CA GLU A 158 -15.13 1.96 -1.30
C GLU A 158 -13.80 1.20 -1.13
N LEU A 159 -12.82 1.83 -0.47
CA LEU A 159 -11.52 1.24 -0.21
C LEU A 159 -11.42 0.53 1.15
N ILE A 160 -12.49 0.53 1.96
CA ILE A 160 -12.52 -0.24 3.22
C ILE A 160 -12.37 -1.72 2.91
N HIS A 161 -11.44 -2.40 3.59
CA HIS A 161 -11.09 -3.80 3.38
C HIS A 161 -10.63 -4.11 1.95
N GLU A 162 -10.09 -3.12 1.23
CA GLU A 162 -9.51 -3.31 -0.10
C GLU A 162 -7.98 -3.17 -0.08
N ALA A 163 -7.35 -3.88 -1.04
CA ALA A 163 -5.91 -3.80 -1.26
C ALA A 163 -5.62 -3.34 -2.70
N PRO A 164 -5.94 -2.06 -3.05
CA PRO A 164 -5.79 -1.55 -4.40
C PRO A 164 -4.34 -1.56 -4.85
N ALA A 165 -4.07 -2.17 -6.01
CA ALA A 165 -2.82 -2.00 -6.74
C ALA A 165 -2.96 -0.76 -7.64
N ILE A 166 -2.07 0.20 -7.51
CA ILE A 166 -2.20 1.50 -8.17
C ILE A 166 -1.12 1.73 -9.23
N VAL A 167 -1.44 2.57 -10.22
CA VAL A 167 -0.53 3.07 -11.24
C VAL A 167 -0.88 4.52 -11.59
N GLY A 168 0.11 5.32 -11.96
CA GLY A 168 -0.10 6.72 -12.34
C GLY A 168 -1.10 6.86 -13.49
N ARG A 169 -2.05 7.81 -13.35
CA ARG A 169 -3.14 8.02 -14.31
C ARG A 169 -2.68 8.46 -15.70
N GLN A 170 -1.49 9.05 -15.80
CA GLN A 170 -0.91 9.52 -17.08
C GLN A 170 0.00 8.45 -17.73
N THR A 171 0.05 7.25 -17.18
CA THR A 171 0.82 6.16 -17.78
C THR A 171 0.17 5.63 -19.06
N PRO A 172 0.94 5.09 -20.02
CA PRO A 172 0.38 4.57 -21.26
C PRO A 172 -0.73 3.55 -21.08
N SER A 173 -0.62 2.65 -20.08
CA SER A 173 -1.67 1.66 -19.81
C SER A 173 -2.94 2.29 -19.25
N ALA A 174 -2.83 3.25 -18.34
CA ALA A 174 -3.97 3.95 -17.78
C ALA A 174 -4.72 4.74 -18.85
N LEU A 175 -4.00 5.49 -19.72
CA LEU A 175 -4.58 6.27 -20.80
C LEU A 175 -5.26 5.39 -21.86
N ALA A 176 -4.66 4.24 -22.20
CA ALA A 176 -5.27 3.29 -23.13
C ALA A 176 -6.61 2.75 -22.65
N HIS A 177 -6.78 2.58 -21.32
CA HIS A 177 -8.02 2.11 -20.72
C HIS A 177 -9.05 3.24 -20.50
N ALA A 178 -8.62 4.47 -20.26
CA ALA A 178 -9.51 5.62 -20.17
C ALA A 178 -10.23 5.90 -21.51
N GLY A 179 -9.55 5.61 -22.65
CA GLY A 179 -10.13 5.71 -23.99
C GLY A 179 -11.07 4.56 -24.39
N ALA A 180 -11.02 3.43 -23.69
CA ALA A 180 -11.81 2.22 -24.00
C ALA A 180 -13.14 2.10 -23.21
N GLY A 181 -13.51 3.13 -22.45
CA GLY A 181 -14.71 3.14 -21.59
C GLY A 181 -14.45 2.44 -20.27
N ALA A 182 -14.16 3.22 -19.23
CA ALA A 182 -14.01 2.72 -17.87
C ALA A 182 -15.34 2.10 -17.38
N PRO A 183 -15.34 0.88 -16.85
CA PRO A 183 -16.43 0.44 -16.02
C PRO A 183 -16.31 1.12 -14.65
N ASN A 184 -17.28 1.98 -14.35
CA ASN A 184 -17.62 2.55 -13.04
C ASN A 184 -16.59 3.48 -12.36
N GLN A 185 -16.51 4.73 -12.82
CA GLN A 185 -16.58 5.83 -11.89
C GLN A 185 -18.05 6.23 -11.76
N VAL A 186 -18.68 5.87 -10.66
CA VAL A 186 -20.00 6.38 -10.30
C VAL A 186 -19.85 7.89 -10.13
N THR A 187 -20.44 8.62 -11.06
CA THR A 187 -20.66 10.06 -11.00
C THR A 187 -21.56 10.32 -9.80
N GLN A 188 -21.01 10.89 -8.74
CA GLN A 188 -21.84 11.53 -7.74
C GLN A 188 -22.20 12.93 -8.25
N THR A 189 -23.46 13.10 -8.61
CA THR A 189 -24.19 14.38 -8.59
C THR A 189 -24.56 14.74 -7.19
#